data_d3652e44f9a61339af51a94689f100fd
#
_entry.id   d3652e44f9a61339af51a94689f100fd
#
_cell.length_a   1.000
_cell.length_b   1.000
_cell.length_c   1.000
_cell.angle_alpha   90.00
_cell.angle_beta   90.00
_cell.angle_gamma   90.00
#
_symmetry.space_group_name_H-M   'P 1'
#
loop_
_entity.id
_entity.type
_entity.pdbx_description
1 polymer ?
#
loop_
_entity_poly.entity_id
_entity_poly.type
_entity_poly.pdbx_seq_one_letter_code
_entity_poly.pdbx_strand_id
1 'polypeptide(L)'
;DEDFMGMDYSDVFLNSSFGAMPNVAPGQLFSQYNVATLGAVIYYSQGNFDATFGVYNGNIGQDISSNNGFDYSNTFDTVALWYQFGYNYEIGGLAGRAMFGGNYHSDPSKINFDAIDAGSFYSFYVGLQQALINDDDGNAKFGVYTRIGWVPSSKASDNNFYADFGFNWFAPIPCRENDIFAVGFSVIENERAARTEYSHYEGALEITYRFQITPAIALQPDFQIFVNQGEDSKAAYITGARLE
;
A
#
# COMPACT_ATOMS: atom_id res chain seq x y z
N ASP A 1 -1.25 -7.57 4.76
CA ASP A 1 -0.88 -6.65 3.68
C ASP A 1 0.51 -6.04 3.82
N GLU A 2 1.06 -5.93 5.03
CA GLU A 2 2.45 -5.51 5.23
C GLU A 2 3.47 -6.41 4.50
N ASP A 3 3.10 -7.65 4.22
CA ASP A 3 3.93 -8.61 3.48
C ASP A 3 3.93 -8.36 1.95
N PHE A 4 3.01 -7.52 1.46
CA PHE A 4 2.78 -7.27 0.04
C PHE A 4 2.70 -5.78 -0.24
N MET A 5 3.03 -5.37 -1.45
CA MET A 5 2.97 -4.00 -1.97
C MET A 5 3.98 -3.01 -1.37
N GLY A 6 4.55 -3.28 -0.20
CA GLY A 6 5.51 -2.40 0.47
C GLY A 6 6.79 -2.20 -0.34
N MET A 7 7.33 -0.98 -0.28
CA MET A 7 8.65 -0.61 -0.81
C MET A 7 9.33 0.33 0.18
N ASP A 8 10.62 0.17 0.40
CA ASP A 8 11.38 0.94 1.40
C ASP A 8 11.17 2.46 1.29
N TYR A 9 10.99 2.96 0.05
CA TYR A 9 10.81 4.39 -0.18
C TYR A 9 9.35 4.85 -0.02
N SER A 10 8.37 3.95 -0.13
CA SER A 10 6.97 4.28 0.13
C SER A 10 6.59 4.19 1.61
N ASP A 11 7.32 3.41 2.38
CA ASP A 11 6.98 3.10 3.78
C ASP A 11 7.25 4.27 4.75
N VAL A 12 7.95 5.30 4.28
CA VAL A 12 8.20 6.51 5.08
C VAL A 12 6.96 7.39 5.26
N PHE A 13 5.98 7.29 4.36
CA PHE A 13 4.79 8.13 4.37
C PHE A 13 3.78 7.72 5.44
N LEU A 14 3.03 8.70 5.95
CA LEU A 14 1.99 8.50 6.98
C LEU A 14 0.62 8.21 6.36
N ASN A 15 0.37 8.69 5.16
CA ASN A 15 -0.86 8.40 4.44
C ASN A 15 -0.88 6.93 4.01
N SER A 16 -1.91 6.22 4.43
CA SER A 16 -2.05 4.78 4.21
C SER A 16 -2.07 4.36 2.73
N SER A 17 -2.40 5.27 1.81
CA SER A 17 -2.36 4.97 0.38
C SER A 17 -0.95 4.67 -0.14
N PHE A 18 0.09 5.26 0.50
CA PHE A 18 1.49 4.93 0.20
C PHE A 18 1.96 3.62 0.85
N GLY A 19 1.24 3.08 1.83
CA GLY A 19 1.46 1.74 2.36
C GLY A 19 0.79 0.68 1.48
N ALA A 20 -0.53 0.59 1.53
CA ALA A 20 -1.33 -0.33 0.74
C ALA A 20 -2.05 0.40 -0.39
N MET A 21 -1.93 -0.09 -1.63
CA MET A 21 -2.65 0.48 -2.78
C MET A 21 -4.16 0.23 -2.63
N PRO A 22 -5.00 1.29 -2.52
CA PRO A 22 -6.41 1.13 -2.12
C PRO A 22 -7.26 0.32 -3.10
N ASN A 23 -6.92 0.33 -4.39
CA ASN A 23 -7.63 -0.46 -5.39
C ASN A 23 -7.23 -1.94 -5.38
N VAL A 24 -5.96 -2.24 -5.06
CA VAL A 24 -5.43 -3.61 -4.99
C VAL A 24 -5.89 -4.30 -3.72
N ALA A 25 -5.92 -3.58 -2.61
CA ALA A 25 -6.39 -4.04 -1.32
C ALA A 25 -7.58 -3.20 -0.84
N PRO A 26 -8.75 -3.29 -1.50
CA PRO A 26 -9.91 -2.53 -1.04
C PRO A 26 -10.28 -2.98 0.38
N GLY A 27 -10.51 -1.99 1.24
CA GLY A 27 -10.43 -2.05 2.70
C GLY A 27 -11.25 -3.07 3.46
N GLN A 28 -12.03 -3.89 2.79
CA GLN A 28 -12.86 -4.91 3.45
C GLN A 28 -12.78 -6.26 2.73
N LEU A 29 -12.04 -6.38 1.63
CA LEU A 29 -11.87 -7.64 0.91
C LEU A 29 -10.72 -8.49 1.45
N PHE A 30 -9.74 -7.87 2.09
CA PHE A 30 -8.53 -8.53 2.55
C PHE A 30 -8.21 -8.21 3.99
N SER A 31 -7.54 -9.14 4.68
CA SER A 31 -7.04 -8.91 6.03
C SER A 31 -6.07 -7.73 6.03
N GLN A 32 -6.39 -6.71 6.79
CA GLN A 32 -5.54 -5.55 7.00
C GLN A 32 -5.71 -5.04 8.44
N TYR A 33 -4.93 -4.03 8.82
CA TYR A 33 -4.96 -3.50 10.19
C TYR A 33 -6.39 -3.33 10.71
N ASN A 34 -6.60 -3.77 11.94
CA ASN A 34 -7.83 -3.92 12.72
C ASN A 34 -8.78 -5.07 12.32
N VAL A 35 -8.62 -5.69 11.16
CA VAL A 35 -9.42 -6.86 10.77
C VAL A 35 -8.51 -8.01 10.38
N ALA A 36 -8.35 -8.96 11.28
CA ALA A 36 -7.51 -10.13 11.06
C ALA A 36 -8.33 -11.33 10.58
N THR A 37 -7.70 -12.19 9.79
CA THR A 37 -8.24 -13.48 9.40
C THR A 37 -7.18 -14.57 9.49
N LEU A 38 -7.61 -15.83 9.49
CA LEU A 38 -6.68 -16.95 9.45
C LEU A 38 -6.00 -17.03 8.08
N GLY A 39 -4.68 -17.18 8.08
CA GLY A 39 -3.90 -17.30 6.85
C GLY A 39 -2.54 -17.91 7.08
N ALA A 40 -1.83 -18.15 5.98
CA ALA A 40 -0.45 -18.60 5.95
C ALA A 40 0.31 -17.89 4.84
N VAL A 41 1.54 -17.50 5.12
CA VAL A 41 2.43 -16.85 4.16
C VAL A 41 3.71 -17.66 4.03
N ILE A 42 4.20 -17.81 2.80
CA ILE A 42 5.46 -18.46 2.47
C ILE A 42 6.35 -17.43 1.79
N TYR A 43 7.56 -17.29 2.31
CA TYR A 43 8.61 -16.44 1.76
C TYR A 43 9.70 -17.31 1.14
N TYR A 44 10.16 -16.91 -0.03
CA TYR A 44 11.30 -17.50 -0.71
C TYR A 44 12.27 -16.40 -1.11
N SER A 45 13.57 -16.61 -0.89
CA SER A 45 14.60 -15.67 -1.31
C SER A 45 15.83 -16.44 -1.80
N GLN A 46 16.34 -16.06 -2.98
CA GLN A 46 17.57 -16.62 -3.54
C GLN A 46 18.30 -15.55 -4.38
N GLY A 47 19.48 -15.16 -3.92
CA GLY A 47 20.27 -14.11 -4.57
C GLY A 47 19.51 -12.79 -4.60
N ASN A 48 19.30 -12.26 -5.78
CA ASN A 48 18.57 -10.99 -5.99
C ASN A 48 17.05 -11.16 -6.14
N PHE A 49 16.56 -12.39 -6.18
CA PHE A 49 15.14 -12.70 -6.37
C PHE A 49 14.48 -13.06 -5.05
N ASP A 50 13.28 -12.58 -4.83
CA ASP A 50 12.39 -13.00 -3.76
C ASP A 50 10.96 -13.24 -4.28
N ALA A 51 10.22 -14.08 -3.56
CA ALA A 51 8.82 -14.35 -3.84
C ALA A 51 8.06 -14.57 -2.52
N THR A 52 6.87 -13.99 -2.45
CA THR A 52 5.95 -14.15 -1.31
C THR A 52 4.63 -14.65 -1.80
N PHE A 53 4.09 -15.68 -1.14
CA PHE A 53 2.76 -16.24 -1.43
C PHE A 53 1.97 -16.31 -0.14
N GLY A 54 0.74 -15.78 -0.17
CA GLY A 54 -0.19 -15.82 0.95
C GLY A 54 -1.50 -16.51 0.58
N VAL A 55 -2.03 -17.32 1.49
CA VAL A 55 -3.38 -17.87 1.42
C VAL A 55 -4.11 -17.52 2.71
N TYR A 56 -5.29 -16.93 2.58
CA TYR A 56 -6.08 -16.44 3.70
C TYR A 56 -7.52 -16.92 3.58
N ASN A 57 -8.19 -17.06 4.72
CA ASN A 57 -9.64 -17.15 4.74
C ASN A 57 -10.22 -15.86 4.16
N GLY A 58 -11.04 -15.98 3.12
CA GLY A 58 -11.65 -14.82 2.46
C GLY A 58 -12.84 -14.24 3.22
N ASN A 59 -13.38 -14.95 4.24
CA ASN A 59 -14.47 -14.46 5.06
C ASN A 59 -13.94 -13.53 6.15
N ILE A 60 -13.69 -12.28 5.84
CA ILE A 60 -13.18 -11.28 6.78
C ILE A 60 -14.35 -10.71 7.58
N GLY A 61 -14.19 -10.63 8.90
CA GLY A 61 -15.12 -9.91 9.78
C GLY A 61 -16.48 -10.59 9.99
N GLN A 62 -16.67 -11.83 9.57
CA GLN A 62 -17.89 -12.56 9.94
C GLN A 62 -17.89 -12.88 11.43
N ASP A 63 -18.70 -12.12 12.11
CA ASP A 63 -19.27 -12.35 13.46
C ASP A 63 -18.28 -12.81 14.55
N ILE A 64 -17.13 -12.14 14.62
CA ILE A 64 -16.20 -12.24 15.76
C ILE A 64 -16.94 -11.93 17.08
N SER A 65 -18.06 -11.20 17.03
CA SER A 65 -18.84 -10.80 18.19
C SER A 65 -19.63 -11.93 18.83
N SER A 66 -20.10 -12.91 18.05
CA SER A 66 -20.97 -13.98 18.57
C SER A 66 -20.23 -15.12 19.26
N ASN A 67 -18.96 -15.37 18.93
CA ASN A 67 -18.19 -16.52 19.40
C ASN A 67 -16.84 -16.18 20.02
N ASN A 68 -16.68 -14.99 20.58
CA ASN A 68 -15.43 -14.54 21.20
C ASN A 68 -14.18 -14.69 20.31
N GLY A 69 -14.33 -14.57 18.98
CA GLY A 69 -13.24 -14.67 18.03
C GLY A 69 -12.79 -16.10 17.67
N PHE A 70 -13.50 -17.14 18.10
CA PHE A 70 -13.11 -18.54 17.91
C PHE A 70 -14.07 -19.37 17.05
N ASP A 71 -14.97 -18.76 16.28
CA ASP A 71 -15.76 -19.50 15.31
C ASP A 71 -15.03 -19.66 13.99
N TYR A 72 -14.61 -20.89 13.69
CA TYR A 72 -13.99 -21.29 12.43
C TYR A 72 -14.94 -22.14 11.57
N SER A 73 -16.24 -22.14 11.84
CA SER A 73 -17.21 -22.98 11.13
C SER A 73 -17.28 -22.71 9.62
N ASN A 74 -17.04 -21.46 9.23
CA ASN A 74 -17.00 -21.00 7.83
C ASN A 74 -15.57 -20.70 7.32
N THR A 75 -14.57 -21.31 7.95
CA THR A 75 -13.18 -21.13 7.55
C THR A 75 -12.96 -21.71 6.15
N PHE A 76 -12.44 -20.86 5.26
CA PHE A 76 -12.17 -21.19 3.87
C PHE A 76 -13.40 -21.55 2.98
N ASP A 77 -14.61 -21.13 3.35
CA ASP A 77 -15.74 -21.08 2.41
C ASP A 77 -15.43 -20.17 1.21
N THR A 78 -14.65 -19.14 1.46
CA THR A 78 -14.00 -18.30 0.46
C THR A 78 -12.50 -18.23 0.73
N VAL A 79 -11.73 -17.99 -0.32
CA VAL A 79 -10.27 -17.95 -0.25
C VAL A 79 -9.77 -16.64 -0.85
N ALA A 80 -8.84 -16.00 -0.14
CA ALA A 80 -8.06 -14.90 -0.65
C ALA A 80 -6.61 -15.36 -0.86
N LEU A 81 -6.08 -15.13 -2.05
CA LEU A 81 -4.72 -15.48 -2.44
C LEU A 81 -3.93 -14.20 -2.74
N TRP A 82 -2.66 -14.20 -2.34
CA TRP A 82 -1.72 -13.14 -2.66
C TRP A 82 -0.43 -13.72 -3.21
N TYR A 83 0.20 -13.02 -4.13
CA TYR A 83 1.54 -13.34 -4.61
C TYR A 83 2.32 -12.06 -4.93
N GLN A 84 3.60 -12.08 -4.68
CA GLN A 84 4.54 -11.03 -5.04
C GLN A 84 5.88 -11.63 -5.45
N PHE A 85 6.49 -11.08 -6.48
CA PHE A 85 7.85 -11.36 -6.93
C PHE A 85 8.66 -10.07 -6.86
N GLY A 86 9.84 -10.14 -6.28
CA GLY A 86 10.77 -9.04 -6.16
C GLY A 86 12.10 -9.37 -6.82
N TYR A 87 12.74 -8.36 -7.38
CA TYR A 87 14.08 -8.47 -7.92
C TYR A 87 14.90 -7.22 -7.57
N ASN A 88 15.99 -7.43 -6.83
CA ASN A 88 16.94 -6.40 -6.51
C ASN A 88 17.99 -6.32 -7.63
N TYR A 89 18.27 -5.11 -8.09
CA TYR A 89 19.23 -4.87 -9.16
C TYR A 89 20.12 -3.67 -8.84
N GLU A 90 21.15 -3.49 -9.64
CA GLU A 90 22.07 -2.38 -9.52
C GLU A 90 22.35 -1.78 -10.91
N ILE A 91 22.26 -0.47 -11.04
CA ILE A 91 22.58 0.26 -12.26
C ILE A 91 23.66 1.29 -11.94
N GLY A 92 24.87 1.07 -12.43
CA GLY A 92 25.99 1.99 -12.20
C GLY A 92 26.39 2.18 -10.74
N GLY A 93 26.28 1.14 -9.92
CA GLY A 93 26.54 1.21 -8.47
C GLY A 93 25.36 1.75 -7.64
N LEU A 94 24.20 1.96 -8.24
CA LEU A 94 23.01 2.49 -7.60
C LEU A 94 21.97 1.39 -7.43
N ALA A 95 21.62 1.08 -6.20
CA ALA A 95 20.67 0.02 -5.87
C ALA A 95 19.25 0.35 -6.35
N GLY A 96 18.57 -0.67 -6.87
CA GLY A 96 17.19 -0.60 -7.28
C GLY A 96 16.43 -1.88 -6.97
N ARG A 97 15.10 -1.81 -6.96
CA ARG A 97 14.21 -2.94 -6.78
C ARG A 97 13.02 -2.83 -7.72
N ALA A 98 12.68 -3.91 -8.37
CA ALA A 98 11.43 -4.08 -9.12
C ALA A 98 10.56 -5.10 -8.41
N MET A 99 9.26 -4.88 -8.38
CA MET A 99 8.29 -5.86 -7.90
C MET A 99 7.10 -5.99 -8.84
N PHE A 100 6.51 -7.17 -8.85
CA PHE A 100 5.24 -7.49 -9.50
C PHE A 100 4.45 -8.39 -8.57
N GLY A 101 3.16 -8.12 -8.42
CA GLY A 101 2.30 -8.94 -7.59
C GLY A 101 0.83 -8.81 -7.96
N GLY A 102 0.00 -9.46 -7.18
CA GLY A 102 -1.44 -9.42 -7.33
C GLY A 102 -2.14 -10.25 -6.28
N ASN A 103 -3.46 -10.20 -6.35
CA ASN A 103 -4.30 -11.00 -5.48
C ASN A 103 -5.52 -11.55 -6.22
N TYR A 104 -6.19 -12.47 -5.54
CA TYR A 104 -7.44 -13.07 -5.98
C TYR A 104 -8.31 -13.34 -4.76
N HIS A 105 -9.59 -13.00 -4.85
CA HIS A 105 -10.61 -13.37 -3.87
C HIS A 105 -11.73 -14.14 -4.57
N SER A 106 -12.05 -15.32 -4.04
CA SER A 106 -12.94 -16.25 -4.75
C SER A 106 -14.40 -15.80 -4.79
N ASP A 107 -14.88 -15.12 -3.75
CA ASP A 107 -16.26 -14.65 -3.67
C ASP A 107 -16.42 -13.47 -2.68
N PRO A 108 -16.23 -12.23 -3.13
CA PRO A 108 -16.43 -11.04 -2.31
C PRO A 108 -17.86 -10.86 -1.79
N SER A 109 -18.86 -11.45 -2.44
CA SER A 109 -20.27 -11.27 -2.05
C SER A 109 -20.62 -11.88 -0.68
N LYS A 110 -19.78 -12.79 -0.19
CA LYS A 110 -19.94 -13.40 1.14
C LYS A 110 -19.36 -12.54 2.28
N ILE A 111 -18.62 -11.52 1.95
CA ILE A 111 -18.25 -10.48 2.89
C ILE A 111 -19.47 -9.57 2.99
N ASN A 112 -19.92 -9.27 4.19
CA ASN A 112 -21.20 -8.57 4.47
C ASN A 112 -21.21 -7.12 3.94
N PHE A 113 -21.03 -6.98 2.63
CA PHE A 113 -21.22 -5.78 1.85
C PHE A 113 -22.63 -5.81 1.25
N ASP A 114 -23.36 -4.73 1.38
CA ASP A 114 -24.66 -4.55 0.75
C ASP A 114 -24.57 -4.89 -0.75
N ALA A 115 -25.04 -6.10 -1.07
CA ALA A 115 -25.53 -6.52 -2.37
C ALA A 115 -24.56 -6.44 -3.57
N ILE A 116 -23.34 -6.93 -3.46
CA ILE A 116 -22.53 -7.08 -4.67
C ILE A 116 -22.50 -8.55 -5.08
N ASP A 117 -23.32 -8.90 -6.07
CA ASP A 117 -23.13 -10.11 -6.87
C ASP A 117 -21.89 -9.89 -7.75
N ALA A 118 -20.72 -9.87 -7.12
CA ALA A 118 -19.47 -9.39 -7.71
C ALA A 118 -18.69 -10.49 -8.42
N GLY A 119 -19.06 -11.75 -8.19
CA GLY A 119 -18.22 -12.86 -8.61
C GLY A 119 -16.87 -12.84 -7.91
N SER A 120 -15.81 -13.25 -8.59
CA SER A 120 -14.45 -13.18 -8.06
C SER A 120 -13.84 -11.79 -8.25
N PHE A 121 -12.94 -11.42 -7.33
CA PHE A 121 -12.09 -10.23 -7.45
C PHE A 121 -10.65 -10.64 -7.77
N TYR A 122 -9.95 -9.87 -8.58
CA TYR A 122 -8.52 -10.01 -8.80
C TYR A 122 -7.88 -8.67 -9.17
N SER A 123 -6.65 -8.50 -8.76
CA SER A 123 -5.87 -7.29 -9.04
C SER A 123 -4.42 -7.62 -9.34
N PHE A 124 -3.73 -6.66 -9.95
CA PHE A 124 -2.30 -6.71 -10.23
C PHE A 124 -1.64 -5.42 -9.82
N TYR A 125 -0.36 -5.50 -9.48
CA TYR A 125 0.44 -4.32 -9.22
C TYR A 125 1.90 -4.51 -9.65
N VAL A 126 2.53 -3.40 -9.94
CA VAL A 126 3.98 -3.31 -10.19
C VAL A 126 4.54 -2.17 -9.35
N GLY A 127 5.80 -2.29 -8.97
CA GLY A 127 6.55 -1.25 -8.27
C GLY A 127 7.99 -1.21 -8.72
N LEU A 128 8.55 -0.02 -8.72
CA LEU A 128 9.95 0.24 -9.00
C LEU A 128 10.48 1.24 -7.98
N GLN A 129 11.66 0.97 -7.42
CA GLN A 129 12.42 1.97 -6.66
C GLN A 129 13.87 1.98 -7.14
N GLN A 130 14.50 3.15 -7.11
CA GLN A 130 15.84 3.35 -7.60
C GLN A 130 16.56 4.43 -6.80
N ALA A 131 17.74 4.10 -6.26
CA ALA A 131 18.67 5.09 -5.78
C ALA A 131 19.21 5.89 -6.98
N LEU A 132 19.26 7.19 -6.88
CA LEU A 132 19.78 8.09 -7.92
C LEU A 132 21.10 8.73 -7.51
N ILE A 133 21.35 8.86 -6.21
CA ILE A 133 22.59 9.40 -5.64
C ILE A 133 22.91 8.55 -4.41
N ASN A 134 24.16 8.12 -4.30
CA ASN A 134 24.71 7.52 -3.09
C ASN A 134 25.53 8.53 -2.30
N ASP A 135 25.68 8.28 -1.02
CA ASP A 135 26.67 8.91 -0.17
C ASP A 135 28.08 8.32 -0.41
N ASP A 136 29.07 8.80 0.32
CA ASP A 136 30.48 8.36 0.19
C ASP A 136 30.67 6.89 0.66
N ASP A 137 29.76 6.35 1.45
CA ASP A 137 29.76 4.97 1.96
C ASP A 137 29.00 4.01 1.03
N GLY A 138 28.39 4.51 -0.04
CA GLY A 138 27.63 3.73 -1.02
C GLY A 138 26.16 3.51 -0.66
N ASN A 139 25.64 4.13 0.39
CA ASN A 139 24.23 4.07 0.74
C ASN A 139 23.42 5.08 -0.09
N ALA A 140 22.14 4.77 -0.33
CA ALA A 140 21.27 5.69 -1.03
C ALA A 140 21.13 7.03 -0.26
N LYS A 141 21.47 8.15 -0.91
CA LYS A 141 21.29 9.50 -0.40
C LYS A 141 20.04 10.17 -0.98
N PHE A 142 19.71 9.85 -2.21
CA PHE A 142 18.48 10.28 -2.86
C PHE A 142 17.94 9.14 -3.72
N GLY A 143 16.66 8.86 -3.56
CA GLY A 143 15.99 7.80 -4.33
C GLY A 143 14.56 8.16 -4.68
N VAL A 144 14.04 7.47 -5.68
CA VAL A 144 12.68 7.61 -6.18
C VAL A 144 11.98 6.26 -6.22
N TYR A 145 10.66 6.28 -6.12
CA TYR A 145 9.85 5.09 -6.34
C TYR A 145 8.59 5.43 -7.12
N THR A 146 7.98 4.42 -7.71
CA THR A 146 6.64 4.47 -8.30
C THR A 146 5.98 3.12 -8.20
N ARG A 147 4.66 3.11 -7.95
CA ARG A 147 3.84 1.89 -7.99
C ARG A 147 2.60 2.15 -8.80
N ILE A 148 2.10 1.10 -9.44
CA ILE A 148 0.85 1.11 -10.20
C ILE A 148 0.05 -0.12 -9.81
N GLY A 149 -1.21 0.09 -9.45
CA GLY A 149 -2.20 -0.94 -9.18
C GLY A 149 -3.33 -0.90 -10.18
N TRP A 150 -3.74 -2.07 -10.66
CA TRP A 150 -4.81 -2.20 -11.64
C TRP A 150 -5.77 -3.34 -11.30
N VAL A 151 -7.06 -3.03 -11.38
CA VAL A 151 -8.19 -3.96 -11.23
C VAL A 151 -8.91 -4.06 -12.56
N PRO A 152 -8.72 -5.15 -13.33
CA PRO A 152 -9.21 -5.26 -14.72
C PRO A 152 -10.72 -5.25 -14.85
N SER A 153 -11.43 -5.76 -13.86
CA SER A 153 -12.88 -5.79 -13.84
C SER A 153 -13.33 -5.96 -12.40
N SER A 154 -14.18 -5.11 -11.94
CA SER A 154 -14.66 -5.25 -10.58
C SER A 154 -16.02 -4.61 -10.38
N LYS A 155 -16.95 -5.43 -9.92
CA LYS A 155 -18.11 -4.98 -9.18
C LYS A 155 -17.83 -4.93 -7.67
N ALA A 156 -16.65 -5.36 -7.25
CA ALA A 156 -16.21 -5.40 -5.87
C ALA A 156 -15.21 -4.29 -5.50
N SER A 157 -14.91 -3.38 -6.43
CA SER A 157 -14.08 -2.21 -6.19
C SER A 157 -14.57 -1.04 -7.03
N ASP A 158 -14.71 0.11 -6.42
CA ASP A 158 -15.05 1.36 -7.10
C ASP A 158 -13.82 2.02 -7.76
N ASN A 159 -12.65 1.40 -7.64
CA ASN A 159 -11.38 1.96 -8.06
C ASN A 159 -10.61 0.97 -8.94
N ASN A 160 -10.50 1.28 -10.23
CA ASN A 160 -9.83 0.40 -11.19
C ASN A 160 -8.35 0.66 -11.33
N PHE A 161 -7.90 1.88 -11.09
CA PHE A 161 -6.52 2.28 -11.27
C PHE A 161 -6.02 3.09 -10.08
N TYR A 162 -4.80 2.80 -9.67
CA TYR A 162 -4.04 3.56 -8.69
C TYR A 162 -2.59 3.73 -9.19
N ALA A 163 -2.02 4.88 -8.96
CA ALA A 163 -0.59 5.09 -9.13
C ALA A 163 -0.06 6.01 -8.05
N ASP A 164 1.17 5.75 -7.62
CA ASP A 164 1.92 6.66 -6.79
C ASP A 164 3.36 6.86 -7.30
N PHE A 165 3.93 7.95 -6.88
CA PHE A 165 5.30 8.33 -7.14
C PHE A 165 5.82 9.15 -5.98
N GLY A 166 7.06 8.96 -5.60
CA GLY A 166 7.68 9.78 -4.58
C GLY A 166 9.19 9.75 -4.63
N PHE A 167 9.78 10.59 -3.79
CA PHE A 167 11.21 10.58 -3.56
C PHE A 167 11.54 10.70 -2.08
N ASN A 168 12.68 10.16 -1.71
CA ASN A 168 13.26 10.24 -0.38
C ASN A 168 14.66 10.85 -0.48
N TRP A 169 14.92 11.80 0.41
CA TRP A 169 16.25 12.37 0.62
C TRP A 169 16.72 12.00 2.00
N PHE A 170 17.67 11.08 2.07
CA PHE A 170 18.27 10.60 3.30
C PHE A 170 19.38 11.56 3.75
N ALA A 171 19.49 11.80 5.06
CA ALA A 171 20.45 12.72 5.64
C ALA A 171 20.51 14.11 4.93
N PRO A 172 19.36 14.81 4.76
CA PRO A 172 19.34 16.07 4.02
C PRO A 172 20.08 17.19 4.74
N ILE A 173 20.23 17.10 6.05
CA ILE A 173 20.93 18.08 6.89
C ILE A 173 22.25 17.47 7.36
N PRO A 174 23.39 18.19 7.24
CA PRO A 174 24.68 17.70 7.76
C PRO A 174 24.61 17.32 9.25
N CYS A 175 25.32 16.26 9.63
CA CYS A 175 25.34 15.69 10.98
C CYS A 175 24.01 15.09 11.48
N ARG A 176 23.07 14.83 10.57
CA ARG A 176 21.79 14.17 10.85
C ARG A 176 21.56 12.99 9.89
N GLU A 177 22.37 11.96 10.12
CA GLU A 177 22.51 10.82 9.19
C GLU A 177 21.25 9.95 9.10
N ASN A 178 20.42 9.94 10.14
CA ASN A 178 19.20 9.13 10.21
C ASN A 178 17.92 9.88 9.92
N ASP A 179 18.01 11.13 9.49
CA ASP A 179 16.83 11.90 9.10
C ASP A 179 16.42 11.59 7.66
N ILE A 180 15.12 11.69 7.38
CA ILE A 180 14.56 11.47 6.06
C ILE A 180 13.60 12.61 5.72
N PHE A 181 13.79 13.23 4.57
CA PHE A 181 12.81 14.11 3.94
C PHE A 181 12.17 13.37 2.77
N ALA A 182 10.85 13.37 2.68
CA ALA A 182 10.15 12.69 1.61
C ALA A 182 8.98 13.52 1.08
N VAL A 183 8.72 13.34 -0.23
CA VAL A 183 7.53 13.87 -0.89
C VAL A 183 6.93 12.76 -1.74
N GLY A 184 5.64 12.52 -1.57
CA GLY A 184 4.88 11.52 -2.31
C GLY A 184 3.61 12.11 -2.91
N PHE A 185 3.26 11.61 -4.08
CA PHE A 185 2.01 11.91 -4.77
C PHE A 185 1.31 10.61 -5.15
N SER A 186 0.01 10.53 -4.91
CA SER A 186 -0.81 9.40 -5.34
C SER A 186 -2.05 9.87 -6.07
N VAL A 187 -2.54 9.03 -6.97
CA VAL A 187 -3.79 9.22 -7.70
C VAL A 187 -4.56 7.90 -7.77
N ILE A 188 -5.86 8.00 -7.56
CA ILE A 188 -6.79 6.89 -7.70
C ILE A 188 -7.90 7.27 -8.68
N GLU A 189 -8.25 6.36 -9.57
CA GLU A 189 -9.36 6.53 -10.51
C GLU A 189 -10.63 5.93 -9.92
N ASN A 190 -11.68 6.73 -9.83
CA ASN A 190 -13.00 6.28 -9.43
C ASN A 190 -13.72 5.60 -10.61
N GLU A 191 -14.38 4.46 -10.35
CA GLU A 191 -15.14 3.76 -11.37
C GLU A 191 -16.29 4.61 -11.95
N ARG A 192 -16.68 4.28 -13.16
CA ARG A 192 -17.69 5.06 -13.93
C ARG A 192 -19.05 5.18 -13.22
N ALA A 193 -19.42 4.21 -12.39
CA ALA A 193 -20.65 4.27 -11.60
C ALA A 193 -20.56 5.31 -10.47
N ALA A 194 -19.41 5.38 -9.81
CA ALA A 194 -19.14 6.37 -8.76
C ALA A 194 -18.96 7.80 -9.31
N ARG A 195 -18.59 7.94 -10.60
CA ARG A 195 -18.34 9.24 -11.25
C ARG A 195 -19.57 10.13 -11.44
N THR A 196 -20.75 9.61 -11.20
CA THR A 196 -21.99 10.45 -11.21
C THR A 196 -22.10 11.34 -9.98
N GLU A 197 -21.41 10.96 -8.90
CA GLU A 197 -21.42 11.65 -7.61
C GLU A 197 -20.04 12.19 -7.22
N TYR A 198 -18.96 11.59 -7.75
CA TYR A 198 -17.56 11.89 -7.41
C TYR A 198 -16.76 12.34 -8.62
N SER A 199 -15.63 12.97 -8.35
CA SER A 199 -14.65 13.28 -9.39
C SER A 199 -14.06 12.01 -10.00
N HIS A 200 -13.63 12.10 -11.25
CA HIS A 200 -13.01 11.01 -12.00
C HIS A 200 -11.74 10.47 -11.34
N TYR A 201 -11.01 11.35 -10.67
CA TYR A 201 -9.77 11.06 -9.99
C TYR A 201 -9.73 11.77 -8.65
N GLU A 202 -9.21 11.09 -7.67
CA GLU A 202 -8.79 11.67 -6.40
C GLU A 202 -7.28 11.60 -6.30
N GLY A 203 -6.66 12.57 -5.66
CA GLY A 203 -5.21 12.61 -5.48
C GLY A 203 -4.82 13.03 -4.09
N ALA A 204 -3.64 12.57 -3.65
CA ALA A 204 -3.02 13.01 -2.41
C ALA A 204 -1.56 13.38 -2.67
N LEU A 205 -1.13 14.49 -2.07
CA LEU A 205 0.27 14.90 -1.95
C LEU A 205 0.62 14.84 -0.47
N GLU A 206 1.73 14.22 -0.12
CA GLU A 206 2.29 14.25 1.24
C GLU A 206 3.71 14.79 1.21
N ILE A 207 4.02 15.66 2.15
CA ILE A 207 5.35 16.17 2.44
C ILE A 207 5.65 15.86 3.90
N THR A 208 6.68 15.09 4.16
CA THR A 208 7.04 14.65 5.50
C THR A 208 8.53 14.77 5.76
N TYR A 209 8.88 14.96 7.04
CA TYR A 209 10.26 14.95 7.50
C TYR A 209 10.37 14.13 8.78
N ARG A 210 11.11 13.04 8.74
CA ARG A 210 11.35 12.19 9.89
C ARG A 210 12.65 12.59 10.59
N PHE A 211 12.50 13.25 11.76
CA PHE A 211 13.61 13.62 12.63
C PHE A 211 13.97 12.46 13.56
N GLN A 212 15.13 11.86 13.41
CA GLN A 212 15.65 10.90 14.40
C GLN A 212 16.23 11.67 15.60
N ILE A 213 15.50 11.70 16.72
CA ILE A 213 15.93 12.42 17.93
C ILE A 213 16.95 11.60 18.73
N THR A 214 16.66 10.32 18.91
CA THR A 214 17.56 9.33 19.51
C THR A 214 17.43 8.02 18.75
N PRO A 215 18.28 7.01 18.95
CA PRO A 215 18.09 5.69 18.31
C PRO A 215 16.70 5.03 18.55
N ALA A 216 15.99 5.46 19.60
CA ALA A 216 14.70 4.89 20.00
C ALA A 216 13.53 5.88 19.85
N ILE A 217 13.77 7.11 19.42
CA ILE A 217 12.71 8.15 19.34
C ILE A 217 12.86 8.91 18.03
N ALA A 218 11.81 8.95 17.24
CA ALA A 218 11.71 9.82 16.07
C ALA A 218 10.43 10.66 16.13
N LEU A 219 10.51 11.90 15.62
CA LEU A 219 9.37 12.80 15.41
C LEU A 219 9.21 13.03 13.92
N GLN A 220 8.01 12.83 13.41
CA GLN A 220 7.72 12.95 11.99
C GLN A 220 6.52 13.87 11.75
N PRO A 221 6.73 15.20 11.63
CA PRO A 221 5.71 16.11 11.11
C PRO A 221 5.39 15.79 9.65
N ASP A 222 4.13 15.97 9.29
CA ASP A 222 3.65 15.80 7.92
C ASP A 222 2.65 16.89 7.52
N PHE A 223 2.57 17.12 6.22
CA PHE A 223 1.59 17.98 5.59
C PHE A 223 1.01 17.26 4.38
N GLN A 224 -0.31 17.17 4.31
CA GLN A 224 -1.01 16.47 3.24
C GLN A 224 -2.01 17.41 2.55
N ILE A 225 -2.11 17.28 1.23
CA ILE A 225 -3.09 17.93 0.38
C ILE A 225 -3.86 16.85 -0.34
N PHE A 226 -5.17 16.84 -0.17
CA PHE A 226 -6.07 15.98 -0.94
C PHE A 226 -6.81 16.81 -1.97
N VAL A 227 -6.92 16.32 -3.19
CA VAL A 227 -7.63 16.97 -4.27
C VAL A 227 -8.75 16.08 -4.78
N ASN A 228 -9.87 16.73 -5.11
CA ASN A 228 -11.07 16.08 -5.63
C ASN A 228 -11.69 15.02 -4.69
N GLN A 229 -11.51 15.17 -3.38
CA GLN A 229 -12.09 14.25 -2.41
C GLN A 229 -13.61 14.42 -2.31
N GLY A 230 -14.32 13.28 -2.43
CA GLY A 230 -15.76 13.21 -2.23
C GLY A 230 -16.60 14.05 -3.21
N GLU A 231 -17.87 14.23 -2.88
CA GLU A 231 -18.87 14.90 -3.73
C GLU A 231 -18.55 16.36 -4.06
N ASP A 232 -17.90 17.06 -3.14
CA ASP A 232 -17.65 18.51 -3.27
C ASP A 232 -16.44 18.85 -4.15
N SER A 233 -15.61 17.88 -4.52
CA SER A 233 -14.38 18.05 -5.32
C SER A 233 -13.47 19.16 -4.82
N LYS A 234 -13.47 19.43 -3.52
CA LYS A 234 -12.65 20.47 -2.88
C LYS A 234 -11.32 19.90 -2.40
N ALA A 235 -10.31 20.75 -2.36
CA ALA A 235 -9.06 20.40 -1.73
C ALA A 235 -9.21 20.39 -0.20
N ALA A 236 -8.67 19.36 0.46
CA ALA A 236 -8.53 19.28 1.90
C ALA A 236 -7.04 19.35 2.28
N TYR A 237 -6.76 19.96 3.42
CA TYR A 237 -5.39 20.13 3.94
C TYR A 237 -5.32 19.52 5.33
N ILE A 238 -4.35 18.67 5.55
CA ILE A 238 -4.13 18.01 6.84
C ILE A 238 -2.69 18.27 7.28
N THR A 239 -2.52 18.58 8.55
CA THR A 239 -1.21 18.62 9.19
C THR A 239 -1.21 17.69 10.38
N GLY A 240 -0.14 16.94 10.53
CA GLY A 240 -0.01 15.97 11.61
C GLY A 240 1.43 15.84 12.10
N ALA A 241 1.61 15.01 13.11
CA ALA A 241 2.91 14.55 13.52
C ALA A 241 2.78 13.17 14.16
N ARG A 242 3.72 12.28 13.84
CA ARG A 242 3.88 10.95 14.46
C ARG A 242 5.08 10.99 15.39
N LEU A 243 4.94 10.42 16.57
CA LEU A 243 6.03 10.13 17.48
C LEU A 243 6.24 8.61 17.50
N GLU A 244 7.43 8.18 17.18
CA GLU A 244 7.86 6.77 17.19
C GLU A 244 8.82 6.51 18.35
#